data_50279603d85786e533f58fc0605fb8e8
#
_entry.id   50279603d85786e533f58fc0605fb8e8
#
_cell.length_a   1.000
_cell.length_b   1.000
_cell.length_c   1.000
_cell.angle_alpha   90.00
_cell.angle_beta   90.00
_cell.angle_gamma   90.00
#
_symmetry.space_group_name_H-M   'P 1'
#
loop_
_entity.id
_entity.type
_entity.pdbx_description
1 polymer ?
#
loop_
_entity_poly.entity_id
_entity_poly.type
_entity_poly.pdbx_seq_one_letter_code
_entity_poly.pdbx_strand_id
1 'polypeptide(L)'
;VNVTYRNYTAHDLSGVTTIALLEGDALGGGFESALSCDIVIAEKHVKAGFPEVLFNMFPGMGGLSFLARRVGRQTANQLSRTGRLYSAQELFEMGVIDQVVDTGEAPDAAARLIRTREQQYGAHSAMNSVDRMLNPVTLGELTDVVRLWVDCAMQMTPRSIEWMRRLHQQQLAAFGRPLEVAPYDDRIAA
;
A
#
# COMPACT_ATOMS: atom_id res chain seq x y z
N VAL A 1 5.74 2.55 -8.91
CA VAL A 1 6.83 3.34 -8.28
C VAL A 1 6.57 4.82 -8.36
N ASN A 2 6.38 5.40 -9.54
CA ASN A 2 6.14 6.84 -9.65
C ASN A 2 4.91 7.32 -8.86
N VAL A 3 3.83 6.54 -8.83
CA VAL A 3 2.62 6.89 -8.06
C VAL A 3 2.91 6.85 -6.57
N THR A 4 3.47 5.76 -6.06
CA THR A 4 3.78 5.61 -4.63
C THR A 4 4.82 6.63 -4.16
N TYR A 5 5.83 6.93 -4.99
CA TYR A 5 6.78 7.98 -4.71
C TYR A 5 6.12 9.37 -4.63
N ARG A 6 5.24 9.70 -5.58
CA ARG A 6 4.52 10.98 -5.59
C ARG A 6 3.56 11.11 -4.40
N ASN A 7 2.86 10.05 -4.03
CA ASN A 7 2.02 10.06 -2.82
C ASN A 7 2.86 10.37 -1.58
N TYR A 8 3.99 9.66 -1.44
CA TYR A 8 4.88 9.84 -0.29
C TYR A 8 5.50 11.24 -0.23
N THR A 9 5.85 11.83 -1.37
CA THR A 9 6.49 13.15 -1.46
C THR A 9 5.49 14.29 -1.75
N ALA A 10 4.20 14.03 -1.78
CA ALA A 10 3.19 15.03 -2.16
C ALA A 10 3.28 16.29 -1.30
N HIS A 11 3.54 16.14 -0.01
CA HIS A 11 3.72 17.26 0.90
C HIS A 11 4.91 18.15 0.49
N ASP A 12 6.07 17.56 0.19
CA ASP A 12 7.29 18.30 -0.19
C ASP A 12 7.14 18.98 -1.56
N LEU A 13 6.41 18.34 -2.48
CA LEU A 13 6.23 18.83 -3.86
C LEU A 13 5.08 19.83 -4.00
N SER A 14 4.05 19.73 -3.16
CA SER A 14 2.80 20.51 -3.30
C SER A 14 2.23 21.05 -1.98
N GLY A 15 2.80 20.70 -0.85
CA GLY A 15 2.28 21.05 0.47
C GLY A 15 0.98 20.31 0.83
N VAL A 16 0.62 19.24 0.11
CA VAL A 16 -0.64 18.50 0.27
C VAL A 16 -0.42 17.27 1.14
N THR A 17 -1.29 17.04 2.13
CA THR A 17 -1.36 15.78 2.89
C THR A 17 -2.20 14.77 2.13
N THR A 18 -1.66 13.57 1.93
CA THR A 18 -2.35 12.46 1.25
C THR A 18 -3.06 11.57 2.27
N ILE A 19 -4.31 11.18 1.96
CA ILE A 19 -5.13 10.30 2.80
C ILE A 19 -5.60 9.13 1.95
N ALA A 20 -5.27 7.92 2.36
CA ALA A 20 -5.83 6.69 1.78
C ALA A 20 -7.08 6.26 2.54
N LEU A 21 -8.17 5.98 1.81
CA LEU A 21 -9.39 5.42 2.36
C LEU A 21 -9.52 3.97 1.90
N LEU A 22 -9.49 3.04 2.83
CA LEU A 22 -9.69 1.62 2.58
C LEU A 22 -11.13 1.24 2.89
N GLU A 23 -11.96 1.21 1.85
CA GLU A 23 -13.37 0.82 1.89
C GLU A 23 -13.58 -0.64 1.46
N GLY A 24 -12.50 -1.33 1.12
CA GLY A 24 -12.45 -2.73 0.75
C GLY A 24 -11.05 -3.30 0.94
N ASP A 25 -10.91 -4.62 0.76
CA ASP A 25 -9.64 -5.32 0.96
C ASP A 25 -8.52 -4.73 0.10
N ALA A 26 -7.37 -4.44 0.72
CA ALA A 26 -6.20 -3.88 0.08
C ALA A 26 -5.04 -4.88 0.11
N LEU A 27 -4.78 -5.54 -1.01
CA LEU A 27 -3.77 -6.61 -1.10
C LEU A 27 -2.63 -6.20 -2.04
N GLY A 28 -1.41 -6.58 -1.67
CA GLY A 28 -0.24 -6.35 -2.50
C GLY A 28 -0.08 -4.89 -2.90
N GLY A 29 0.01 -4.61 -4.20
CA GLY A 29 0.18 -3.26 -4.73
C GLY A 29 -0.89 -2.26 -4.30
N GLY A 30 -2.12 -2.68 -4.03
CA GLY A 30 -3.16 -1.82 -3.46
C GLY A 30 -2.80 -1.35 -2.05
N PHE A 31 -2.29 -2.26 -1.23
CA PHE A 31 -1.84 -1.91 0.12
C PHE A 31 -0.54 -1.07 0.09
N GLU A 32 0.41 -1.37 -0.82
CA GLU A 32 1.60 -0.54 -1.02
C GLU A 32 1.24 0.90 -1.38
N SER A 33 0.21 1.07 -2.23
CA SER A 33 -0.30 2.39 -2.62
C SER A 33 -0.89 3.15 -1.44
N ALA A 34 -1.67 2.48 -0.59
CA ALA A 34 -2.22 3.08 0.63
C ALA A 34 -1.13 3.49 1.62
N LEU A 35 -0.13 2.62 1.84
CA LEU A 35 1.00 2.88 2.74
C LEU A 35 1.90 4.03 2.28
N SER A 36 1.85 4.39 1.00
CA SER A 36 2.59 5.54 0.47
C SER A 36 1.93 6.89 0.81
N CYS A 37 0.69 6.88 1.32
CA CYS A 37 0.00 8.07 1.79
C CYS A 37 0.42 8.45 3.22
N ASP A 38 0.23 9.71 3.59
CA ASP A 38 0.54 10.22 4.94
C ASP A 38 -0.35 9.59 6.01
N ILE A 39 -1.63 9.37 5.67
CA ILE A 39 -2.66 8.87 6.58
C ILE A 39 -3.41 7.73 5.89
N VAL A 40 -3.69 6.68 6.65
CA VAL A 40 -4.52 5.55 6.20
C VAL A 40 -5.71 5.39 7.13
N ILE A 41 -6.92 5.56 6.59
CA ILE A 41 -8.17 5.30 7.27
C ILE A 41 -8.78 4.04 6.67
N ALA A 42 -9.15 3.07 7.49
CA ALA A 42 -9.75 1.82 7.01
C ALA A 42 -11.10 1.55 7.68
N GLU A 43 -12.02 0.97 6.93
CA GLU A 43 -13.25 0.45 7.48
C GLU A 43 -13.01 -0.88 8.20
N LYS A 44 -13.73 -1.14 9.27
CA LYS A 44 -13.53 -2.28 10.18
C LYS A 44 -13.55 -3.67 9.52
N HIS A 45 -14.25 -3.81 8.39
CA HIS A 45 -14.37 -5.07 7.66
C HIS A 45 -13.19 -5.35 6.74
N VAL A 46 -12.34 -4.34 6.46
CA VAL A 46 -11.22 -4.42 5.53
C VAL A 46 -10.13 -5.34 6.05
N LYS A 47 -9.56 -6.11 5.12
CA LYS A 47 -8.32 -6.86 5.32
C LYS A 47 -7.24 -6.32 4.38
N ALA A 48 -6.03 -6.23 4.88
CA ALA A 48 -4.90 -5.81 4.06
C ALA A 48 -3.65 -6.65 4.36
N GLY A 49 -2.71 -6.70 3.41
CA GLY A 49 -1.47 -7.45 3.57
C GLY A 49 -0.76 -7.72 2.25
N PHE A 50 0.31 -8.51 2.35
CA PHE A 50 1.19 -8.82 1.24
C PHE A 50 1.19 -10.33 0.93
N PRO A 51 0.29 -10.80 0.06
CA PRO A 51 0.22 -12.21 -0.31
C PRO A 51 1.31 -12.64 -1.30
N GLU A 52 2.16 -11.74 -1.77
CA GLU A 52 3.14 -11.98 -2.84
C GLU A 52 4.10 -13.13 -2.52
N VAL A 53 4.47 -13.30 -1.26
CA VAL A 53 5.36 -14.38 -0.85
C VAL A 53 4.78 -15.79 -1.12
N LEU A 54 3.46 -15.92 -1.16
CA LEU A 54 2.76 -17.19 -1.44
C LEU A 54 3.01 -17.70 -2.87
N PHE A 55 3.37 -16.80 -3.81
CA PHE A 55 3.74 -17.14 -5.18
C PHE A 55 5.18 -16.76 -5.53
N ASN A 56 6.06 -16.77 -4.51
CA ASN A 56 7.50 -16.53 -4.63
C ASN A 56 7.86 -15.13 -5.16
N MET A 57 7.08 -14.12 -4.74
CA MET A 57 7.32 -12.71 -5.00
C MET A 57 7.38 -11.92 -3.69
N PHE A 58 7.59 -10.62 -3.80
CA PHE A 58 7.54 -9.69 -2.66
C PHE A 58 6.91 -8.35 -3.08
N PRO A 59 6.49 -7.49 -2.13
CA PRO A 59 5.95 -6.16 -2.43
C PRO A 59 6.97 -5.29 -3.16
N GLY A 60 6.72 -4.97 -4.44
CA GLY A 60 7.70 -4.37 -5.35
C GLY A 60 7.55 -2.87 -5.58
N MET A 61 6.53 -2.22 -5.02
CA MET A 61 6.30 -0.78 -5.20
C MET A 61 6.67 0.07 -3.98
N GLY A 62 7.40 -0.50 -3.01
CA GLY A 62 7.88 0.18 -1.82
C GLY A 62 7.20 -0.22 -0.51
N GLY A 63 6.37 -1.28 -0.49
CA GLY A 63 5.64 -1.71 0.71
C GLY A 63 6.53 -1.91 1.93
N LEU A 64 7.67 -2.59 1.78
CA LEU A 64 8.66 -2.75 2.84
C LEU A 64 9.28 -1.42 3.28
N SER A 65 9.57 -0.52 2.32
CA SER A 65 10.14 0.79 2.60
C SER A 65 9.20 1.66 3.44
N PHE A 66 7.91 1.69 3.09
CA PHE A 66 6.91 2.46 3.82
C PHE A 66 6.60 1.84 5.19
N LEU A 67 6.42 0.51 5.26
CA LEU A 67 6.18 -0.18 6.53
C LEU A 67 7.33 -0.02 7.52
N ALA A 68 8.58 -0.17 7.06
CA ALA A 68 9.74 -0.06 7.94
C ALA A 68 9.83 1.31 8.61
N ARG A 69 9.40 2.37 7.91
CA ARG A 69 9.35 3.72 8.43
C ARG A 69 8.16 3.96 9.38
N ARG A 70 7.00 3.32 9.11
CA ARG A 70 5.83 3.42 9.97
C ARG A 70 5.96 2.66 11.29
N VAL A 71 6.38 1.39 11.21
CA VAL A 71 6.27 0.45 12.33
C VAL A 71 7.58 -0.22 12.71
N GLY A 72 8.66 0.24 12.11
CA GLY A 72 9.99 -0.32 12.31
C GLY A 72 10.22 -1.64 11.55
N ARG A 73 11.50 -1.98 11.40
CA ARG A 73 11.97 -3.10 10.57
C ARG A 73 11.40 -4.46 11.00
N GLN A 74 11.27 -4.70 12.30
CA GLN A 74 10.84 -5.99 12.80
C GLN A 74 9.39 -6.28 12.40
N THR A 75 8.47 -5.37 12.68
CA THR A 75 7.05 -5.48 12.33
C THR A 75 6.85 -5.51 10.82
N ALA A 76 7.58 -4.67 10.08
CA ALA A 76 7.53 -4.65 8.61
C ALA A 76 7.92 -6.02 8.01
N ASN A 77 8.99 -6.64 8.51
CA ASN A 77 9.40 -7.98 8.08
C ASN A 77 8.35 -9.05 8.42
N GLN A 78 7.76 -8.99 9.61
CA GLN A 78 6.71 -9.92 10.00
C GLN A 78 5.50 -9.82 9.08
N LEU A 79 5.01 -8.62 8.80
CA LEU A 79 3.87 -8.38 7.92
C LEU A 79 4.12 -8.85 6.48
N SER A 80 5.34 -8.65 5.96
CA SER A 80 5.65 -8.88 4.54
C SER A 80 6.05 -10.32 4.22
N ARG A 81 6.52 -11.11 5.20
CA ARG A 81 7.10 -12.43 4.96
C ARG A 81 6.15 -13.60 5.18
N THR A 82 4.98 -13.34 5.75
CA THR A 82 4.02 -14.42 6.10
C THR A 82 3.00 -14.70 5.00
N GLY A 83 2.74 -13.74 4.13
CA GLY A 83 1.62 -13.80 3.16
C GLY A 83 0.24 -13.70 3.81
N ARG A 84 0.19 -13.46 5.13
CA ARG A 84 -1.05 -13.34 5.89
C ARG A 84 -1.74 -12.01 5.59
N LEU A 85 -3.07 -12.05 5.55
CA LEU A 85 -3.90 -10.86 5.59
C LEU A 85 -4.28 -10.54 7.03
N TYR A 86 -4.24 -9.28 7.37
CA TYR A 86 -4.54 -8.75 8.69
C TYR A 86 -5.82 -7.93 8.61
N SER A 87 -6.65 -7.95 9.66
CA SER A 87 -7.80 -7.07 9.79
C SER A 87 -7.36 -5.61 9.98
N ALA A 88 -8.24 -4.66 9.66
CA ALA A 88 -8.01 -3.25 9.91
C ALA A 88 -7.65 -2.98 11.38
N GLN A 89 -8.30 -3.70 12.32
CA GLN A 89 -8.06 -3.56 13.75
C GLN A 89 -6.65 -4.01 14.14
N GLU A 90 -6.19 -5.18 13.66
CA GLU A 90 -4.82 -5.67 13.91
C GLU A 90 -3.78 -4.69 13.37
N LEU A 91 -4.01 -4.15 12.17
CA LEU A 91 -3.09 -3.18 11.56
C LEU A 91 -3.07 -1.84 12.29
N PHE A 92 -4.21 -1.41 12.85
CA PHE A 92 -4.29 -0.23 13.71
C PHE A 92 -3.50 -0.44 15.01
N GLU A 93 -3.67 -1.58 15.69
CA GLU A 93 -2.94 -1.93 16.91
C GLU A 93 -1.42 -2.02 16.68
N MET A 94 -0.99 -2.39 15.48
CA MET A 94 0.42 -2.39 15.07
C MET A 94 0.93 -1.00 14.64
N GLY A 95 0.08 0.02 14.55
CA GLY A 95 0.44 1.37 14.08
C GLY A 95 0.59 1.50 12.57
N VAL A 96 0.09 0.54 11.79
CA VAL A 96 0.14 0.56 10.32
C VAL A 96 -0.97 1.43 9.73
N ILE A 97 -2.17 1.34 10.31
CA ILE A 97 -3.36 2.15 9.96
C ILE A 97 -3.55 3.22 11.04
N ASP A 98 -3.90 4.44 10.64
CA ASP A 98 -4.04 5.58 11.55
C ASP A 98 -5.42 5.65 12.21
N GLN A 99 -6.46 5.12 11.54
CA GLN A 99 -7.82 5.12 12.05
C GLN A 99 -8.63 3.96 11.49
N VAL A 100 -9.44 3.33 12.35
CA VAL A 100 -10.47 2.35 11.95
C VAL A 100 -11.84 2.96 12.21
N VAL A 101 -12.74 2.80 11.23
CA VAL A 101 -14.09 3.35 11.26
C VAL A 101 -15.14 2.29 10.89
N ASP A 102 -16.40 2.58 11.15
CA ASP A 102 -17.49 1.71 10.72
C ASP A 102 -17.65 1.69 9.19
N THR A 103 -18.29 0.64 8.67
CA THR A 103 -18.53 0.47 7.23
C THR A 103 -19.34 1.65 6.67
N GLY A 104 -18.82 2.27 5.61
CA GLY A 104 -19.40 3.44 4.96
C GLY A 104 -19.01 4.78 5.59
N GLU A 105 -18.17 4.80 6.65
CA GLU A 105 -17.82 6.04 7.35
C GLU A 105 -16.44 6.62 6.97
N ALA A 106 -15.67 5.95 6.12
CA ALA A 106 -14.33 6.39 5.79
C ALA A 106 -14.29 7.81 5.15
N PRO A 107 -15.16 8.19 4.20
CA PRO A 107 -15.18 9.54 3.65
C PRO A 107 -15.51 10.63 4.68
N ASP A 108 -16.48 10.36 5.58
CA ASP A 108 -16.87 11.30 6.63
C ASP A 108 -15.77 11.46 7.68
N ALA A 109 -15.06 10.39 8.01
CA ALA A 109 -13.91 10.43 8.90
C ALA A 109 -12.77 11.29 8.31
N ALA A 110 -12.47 11.11 7.03
CA ALA A 110 -11.50 11.95 6.33
C ALA A 110 -11.93 13.42 6.32
N ALA A 111 -13.19 13.71 6.04
CA ALA A 111 -13.71 15.08 6.06
C ALA A 111 -13.62 15.72 7.46
N ARG A 112 -13.89 14.96 8.53
CA ARG A 112 -13.70 15.42 9.92
C ARG A 112 -12.23 15.73 10.21
N LEU A 113 -11.33 14.84 9.82
CA LEU A 113 -9.89 14.98 10.00
C LEU A 113 -9.35 16.24 9.29
N ILE A 114 -9.77 16.48 8.05
CA ILE A 114 -9.38 17.65 7.26
C ILE A 114 -9.82 18.93 8.02
N ARG A 115 -11.09 19.02 8.40
CA ARG A 115 -11.61 20.21 9.13
C ARG A 115 -10.87 20.47 10.44
N THR A 116 -10.51 19.43 11.17
CA THR A 116 -9.77 19.56 12.44
C THR A 116 -8.36 20.09 12.19
N ARG A 117 -7.70 19.60 11.12
CA ARG A 117 -6.32 19.99 10.81
C ARG A 117 -6.19 21.36 10.14
N GLU A 118 -7.24 21.85 9.48
CA GLU A 118 -7.23 23.20 8.87
C GLU A 118 -6.88 24.29 9.86
N GLN A 119 -7.38 24.22 11.10
CA GLN A 119 -7.10 25.23 12.13
C GLN A 119 -5.64 25.20 12.62
N GLN A 120 -4.94 24.10 12.41
CA GLN A 120 -3.57 23.87 12.86
C GLN A 120 -2.64 23.50 11.71
N TYR A 121 -3.01 23.89 10.49
CA TYR A 121 -2.34 23.49 9.26
C TYR A 121 -0.82 23.70 9.29
N GLY A 122 -0.37 24.89 9.76
CA GLY A 122 1.07 25.20 9.82
C GLY A 122 1.87 24.24 10.70
N ALA A 123 1.32 23.86 11.86
CA ALA A 123 1.98 22.90 12.74
C ALA A 123 2.01 21.48 12.15
N HIS A 124 0.89 21.01 11.60
CA HIS A 124 0.83 19.70 10.96
C HIS A 124 1.74 19.61 9.73
N SER A 125 1.77 20.66 8.90
CA SER A 125 2.67 20.76 7.74
C SER A 125 4.15 20.69 8.16
N ALA A 126 4.51 21.43 9.20
CA ALA A 126 5.89 21.39 9.72
C ALA A 126 6.26 20.00 10.28
N MET A 127 5.37 19.36 11.04
CA MET A 127 5.59 18.02 11.57
C MET A 127 5.74 16.98 10.45
N ASN A 128 4.93 17.04 9.41
CA ASN A 128 5.08 16.17 8.24
C ASN A 128 6.45 16.37 7.55
N SER A 129 6.91 17.61 7.42
CA SER A 129 8.23 17.90 6.86
C SER A 129 9.36 17.32 7.72
N VAL A 130 9.26 17.42 9.03
CA VAL A 130 10.22 16.82 9.97
C VAL A 130 10.23 15.29 9.84
N ASP A 131 9.05 14.67 9.78
CA ASP A 131 8.94 13.20 9.63
C ASP A 131 9.65 12.72 8.36
N ARG A 132 9.44 13.40 7.22
CA ARG A 132 10.12 13.06 5.95
C ARG A 132 11.62 13.29 6.00
N MET A 133 12.08 14.29 6.73
CA MET A 133 13.54 14.50 6.92
C MET A 133 14.15 13.38 7.75
N LEU A 134 13.43 12.85 8.73
CA LEU A 134 13.88 11.74 9.57
C LEU A 134 13.76 10.38 8.87
N ASN A 135 12.77 10.23 7.99
CA ASN A 135 12.40 8.98 7.34
C ASN A 135 12.36 9.10 5.81
N PRO A 136 13.44 9.55 5.15
CA PRO A 136 13.40 9.81 3.71
C PRO A 136 13.19 8.53 2.91
N VAL A 137 12.30 8.60 1.89
CA VAL A 137 12.17 7.61 0.83
C VAL A 137 12.58 8.26 -0.48
N THR A 138 13.57 7.71 -1.17
CA THR A 138 14.05 8.25 -2.43
C THR A 138 13.49 7.48 -3.63
N LEU A 139 13.40 8.17 -4.78
CA LEU A 139 13.05 7.49 -6.03
C LEU A 139 14.10 6.42 -6.38
N GLY A 140 15.37 6.66 -6.05
CA GLY A 140 16.45 5.67 -6.21
C GLY A 140 16.17 4.38 -5.44
N GLU A 141 15.86 4.48 -4.14
CA GLU A 141 15.49 3.33 -3.32
C GLU A 141 14.34 2.53 -3.93
N LEU A 142 13.24 3.21 -4.29
CA LEU A 142 12.09 2.52 -4.87
C LEU A 142 12.42 1.90 -6.25
N THR A 143 13.28 2.54 -7.04
CA THR A 143 13.74 2.00 -8.32
C THR A 143 14.58 0.73 -8.12
N ASP A 144 15.44 0.70 -7.12
CA ASP A 144 16.25 -0.48 -6.81
C ASP A 144 15.37 -1.63 -6.28
N VAL A 145 14.34 -1.33 -5.49
CA VAL A 145 13.31 -2.32 -5.09
C VAL A 145 12.63 -2.93 -6.31
N VAL A 146 12.26 -2.11 -7.31
CA VAL A 146 11.64 -2.62 -8.56
C VAL A 146 12.61 -3.46 -9.37
N ARG A 147 13.89 -3.11 -9.44
CA ARG A 147 14.89 -3.95 -10.12
C ARG A 147 14.97 -5.34 -9.50
N LEU A 148 15.06 -5.41 -8.16
CA LEU A 148 15.03 -6.68 -7.44
C LEU A 148 13.71 -7.43 -7.67
N TRP A 149 12.58 -6.72 -7.77
CA TRP A 149 11.29 -7.31 -8.05
C TRP A 149 11.25 -7.93 -9.46
N VAL A 150 11.80 -7.24 -10.46
CA VAL A 150 11.92 -7.77 -11.83
C VAL A 150 12.80 -9.02 -11.86
N ASP A 151 13.97 -9.00 -11.21
CA ASP A 151 14.86 -10.16 -11.12
C ASP A 151 14.15 -11.36 -10.47
N CYS A 152 13.34 -11.12 -9.43
CA CYS A 152 12.52 -12.13 -8.79
C CYS A 152 11.42 -12.66 -9.74
N ALA A 153 10.74 -11.76 -10.47
CA ALA A 153 9.68 -12.11 -11.41
C ALA A 153 10.19 -12.97 -12.56
N MET A 154 11.41 -12.71 -13.06
CA MET A 154 12.06 -13.51 -14.09
C MET A 154 12.36 -14.96 -13.65
N GLN A 155 12.33 -15.23 -12.35
CA GLN A 155 12.52 -16.56 -11.78
C GLN A 155 11.20 -17.28 -11.44
N MET A 156 10.06 -16.67 -11.77
CA MET A 156 8.76 -17.29 -11.51
C MET A 156 8.56 -18.58 -12.29
N THR A 157 8.07 -19.59 -11.57
CA THR A 157 7.71 -20.88 -12.19
C THR A 157 6.26 -20.84 -12.71
N PRO A 158 5.89 -21.74 -13.65
CA PRO A 158 4.48 -21.89 -14.07
C PRO A 158 3.52 -22.10 -12.89
N ARG A 159 3.96 -22.78 -11.84
CA ARG A 159 3.19 -22.97 -10.60
C ARG A 159 2.95 -21.65 -9.87
N SER A 160 3.97 -20.78 -9.77
CA SER A 160 3.85 -19.46 -9.14
C SER A 160 2.87 -18.57 -9.90
N ILE A 161 2.93 -18.60 -11.23
CA ILE A 161 2.01 -17.85 -12.12
C ILE A 161 0.57 -18.34 -11.94
N GLU A 162 0.35 -19.64 -11.84
CA GLU A 162 -0.98 -20.20 -11.64
C GLU A 162 -1.55 -19.80 -10.25
N TRP A 163 -0.73 -19.80 -9.19
CA TRP A 163 -1.13 -19.31 -7.88
C TRP A 163 -1.51 -17.83 -7.91
N MET A 164 -0.72 -16.99 -8.55
CA MET A 164 -0.99 -15.57 -8.73
C MET A 164 -2.33 -15.35 -9.45
N ARG A 165 -2.60 -16.10 -10.54
CA ARG A 165 -3.88 -16.04 -11.26
C ARG A 165 -5.06 -16.40 -10.39
N ARG A 166 -4.97 -17.47 -9.60
CA ARG A 166 -6.04 -17.88 -8.69
C ARG A 166 -6.35 -16.83 -7.64
N LEU A 167 -5.32 -16.26 -7.03
CA LEU A 167 -5.48 -15.20 -6.05
C LEU A 167 -6.16 -13.98 -6.68
N HIS A 168 -5.70 -13.57 -7.85
CA HIS A 168 -6.29 -12.47 -8.60
C HIS A 168 -7.78 -12.72 -8.94
N GLN A 169 -8.12 -13.93 -9.42
CA GLN A 169 -9.51 -14.30 -9.69
C GLN A 169 -10.40 -14.26 -8.45
N GLN A 170 -9.89 -14.69 -7.30
CA GLN A 170 -10.62 -14.59 -6.03
C GLN A 170 -10.87 -13.14 -5.63
N GLN A 171 -9.89 -12.25 -5.80
CA GLN A 171 -10.06 -10.82 -5.57
C GLN A 171 -11.14 -10.23 -6.48
N LEU A 172 -11.11 -10.55 -7.78
CA LEU A 172 -12.10 -10.09 -8.73
C LEU A 172 -13.52 -10.55 -8.39
N ALA A 173 -13.67 -11.80 -8.01
CA ALA A 173 -14.98 -12.35 -7.60
C ALA A 173 -15.53 -11.61 -6.37
N ALA A 174 -14.68 -11.21 -5.44
CA ALA A 174 -15.07 -10.43 -4.27
C ALA A 174 -15.51 -8.99 -4.62
N PHE A 175 -14.97 -8.39 -5.70
CA PHE A 175 -15.34 -7.05 -6.17
C PHE A 175 -16.55 -7.01 -7.12
N GLY A 176 -17.16 -8.17 -7.44
CA GLY A 176 -18.39 -8.25 -8.25
C GLY A 176 -18.25 -7.72 -9.69
N ARG A 177 -17.06 -7.55 -10.21
CA ARG A 177 -16.80 -7.14 -11.60
C ARG A 177 -16.01 -8.22 -12.32
N PRO A 178 -16.53 -8.80 -13.44
CA PRO A 178 -15.67 -9.52 -14.38
C PRO A 178 -14.72 -8.51 -15.02
N LEU A 179 -13.42 -8.65 -14.79
CA LEU A 179 -12.46 -7.96 -15.64
C LEU A 179 -12.43 -8.68 -16.98
N GLU A 180 -12.79 -7.97 -18.06
CA GLU A 180 -12.34 -8.32 -19.39
C GLU A 180 -10.82 -8.12 -19.42
N VAL A 181 -10.10 -9.18 -19.14
CA VAL A 181 -8.66 -9.21 -19.39
C VAL A 181 -8.52 -9.24 -20.90
N ALA A 182 -8.05 -8.13 -21.49
CA ALA A 182 -7.66 -8.12 -22.89
C ALA A 182 -6.72 -9.32 -23.16
N PRO A 183 -6.94 -10.08 -24.24
CA PRO A 183 -6.07 -11.21 -24.57
C PRO A 183 -4.63 -10.71 -24.66
N TYR A 184 -3.71 -11.48 -24.08
CA TYR A 184 -2.27 -11.21 -24.16
C TYR A 184 -1.88 -11.11 -25.64
N ASP A 185 -1.33 -9.97 -26.03
CA ASP A 185 -0.85 -9.73 -27.38
C ASP A 185 0.56 -10.34 -27.52
N ASP A 186 0.64 -11.53 -28.09
CA ASP A 186 1.90 -12.25 -28.35
C ASP A 186 2.92 -11.44 -29.19
N ARG A 187 2.51 -10.32 -29.78
CA ARG A 187 3.37 -9.44 -30.58
C ARG A 187 4.28 -8.54 -29.75
N ILE A 188 4.12 -8.50 -28.42
CA ILE A 188 4.97 -7.71 -27.50
C ILE A 188 6.20 -8.50 -27.01
N ALA A 189 6.27 -9.81 -27.33
CA ALA A 189 7.34 -10.71 -26.93
C ALA A 189 8.39 -11.00 -28.04
N ALA A 190 8.40 -10.22 -29.11
CA ALA A 190 9.36 -10.33 -30.23
C ALA A 190 10.39 -9.18 -30.21
#